data_bd7115358c6c784c2e031455b0aaab39
#
_entry.id   bd7115358c6c784c2e031455b0aaab39
#
_cell.length_a   1.000
_cell.length_b   1.000
_cell.length_c   1.000
_cell.angle_alpha   90.00
_cell.angle_beta   90.00
_cell.angle_gamma   90.00
#
_symmetry.space_group_name_H-M   'P 1'
#
loop_
_entity.id
_entity.type
_entity.pdbx_description
1 polymer ?
#
loop_
_entity_poly.entity_id
_entity_poly.type
_entity_poly.pdbx_seq_one_letter_code
_entity_poly.pdbx_strand_id
1 'polypeptide(L)'
;MHHPPIPTPIELMGLIELEDQAGLAGVITGSDVRGILAGHLHYSTFSTFSGVPVSVAAAACYNIDLVGPKTTLLSAKTTGSAASLVHVYPEQVVFSEVPLDDVAEIMSYDAGYLATIEAMSPQERRAMFSKKDSDFNRADDQAHSGS
;
A
#
# COMPACT_ATOMS: atom_id res chain seq x y z
N MET A 1 16.40 -3.19 -2.86
CA MET A 1 16.83 -4.32 -3.72
C MET A 1 15.85 -4.51 -4.87
N HIS A 2 16.18 -5.28 -5.96
CA HIS A 2 15.23 -5.51 -7.05
C HIS A 2 14.29 -6.67 -6.72
N HIS A 3 14.80 -7.87 -6.57
CA HIS A 3 14.00 -9.07 -6.25
C HIS A 3 13.65 -9.09 -4.76
N PRO A 4 12.36 -9.18 -4.39
CA PRO A 4 11.94 -9.25 -2.99
C PRO A 4 12.20 -10.65 -2.40
N PRO A 5 12.55 -10.74 -1.10
CA PRO A 5 12.73 -12.03 -0.43
C PRO A 5 11.38 -12.58 0.10
N ILE A 6 10.37 -12.62 -0.75
CA ILE A 6 9.02 -13.07 -0.39
C ILE A 6 8.45 -13.97 -1.50
N PRO A 7 7.56 -14.91 -1.18
CA PRO A 7 6.91 -15.73 -2.18
C PRO A 7 5.95 -14.90 -3.05
N THR A 8 5.70 -15.39 -4.25
CA THR A 8 4.74 -14.82 -5.20
C THR A 8 3.67 -15.86 -5.57
N PRO A 9 2.41 -15.47 -5.78
CA PRO A 9 1.36 -16.38 -6.27
C PRO A 9 1.51 -16.71 -7.77
N ILE A 10 2.43 -16.04 -8.49
CA ILE A 10 2.65 -16.24 -9.92
C ILE A 10 3.82 -17.21 -10.11
N GLU A 11 3.51 -18.42 -10.60
CA GLU A 11 4.50 -19.49 -10.76
C GLU A 11 5.73 -19.04 -11.54
N LEU A 12 5.54 -18.31 -12.65
CA LEU A 12 6.65 -17.80 -13.46
C LEU A 12 7.60 -16.91 -12.65
N MET A 13 7.04 -16.03 -11.79
CA MET A 13 7.84 -15.13 -10.95
C MET A 13 8.56 -15.89 -9.83
N GLY A 14 8.00 -17.01 -9.37
CA GLY A 14 8.65 -17.90 -8.41
C GLY A 14 9.89 -18.60 -8.98
N LEU A 15 9.96 -18.82 -10.29
CA LEU A 15 11.13 -19.38 -10.96
C LEU A 15 12.31 -18.41 -11.07
N ILE A 16 12.06 -17.12 -10.90
CA ILE A 16 13.05 -16.04 -11.00
C ILE A 16 13.10 -15.19 -9.72
N GLU A 17 12.81 -15.81 -8.59
CA GLU A 17 12.88 -15.16 -7.28
C GLU A 17 14.33 -14.87 -6.83
N LEU A 18 14.46 -14.19 -5.69
CA LEU A 18 15.77 -13.94 -5.09
C LEU A 18 16.44 -15.25 -4.71
N GLU A 19 17.64 -15.48 -5.23
CA GLU A 19 18.51 -16.57 -4.79
C GLU A 19 19.08 -16.31 -3.38
N ASP A 20 19.45 -17.37 -2.66
CA ASP A 20 20.08 -17.33 -1.35
C ASP A 20 19.34 -16.46 -0.32
N GLN A 21 18.03 -16.61 -0.21
CA GLN A 21 17.23 -15.93 0.81
C GLN A 21 17.69 -16.28 2.23
N ALA A 22 18.25 -17.47 2.46
CA ALA A 22 18.79 -17.88 3.75
C ALA A 22 20.02 -17.05 4.16
N GLY A 23 20.93 -16.78 3.22
CA GLY A 23 22.08 -15.91 3.43
C GLY A 23 21.65 -14.48 3.76
N LEU A 24 20.67 -13.93 3.01
CA LEU A 24 20.09 -12.63 3.30
C LEU A 24 19.45 -12.60 4.70
N ALA A 25 18.69 -13.63 5.10
CA ALA A 25 18.10 -13.72 6.42
C ALA A 25 19.14 -13.67 7.53
N GLY A 26 20.28 -14.36 7.35
CA GLY A 26 21.39 -14.33 8.28
C GLY A 26 22.01 -12.93 8.45
N VAL A 27 22.06 -12.14 7.40
CA VAL A 27 22.58 -10.76 7.47
C VAL A 27 21.58 -9.79 8.12
N ILE A 28 20.28 -9.98 7.88
CA ILE A 28 19.23 -9.08 8.39
C ILE A 28 18.91 -9.35 9.86
N THR A 29 18.93 -10.63 10.27
CA THR A 29 18.58 -11.00 11.64
C THR A 29 19.53 -10.36 12.65
N GLY A 30 18.97 -9.55 13.58
CA GLY A 30 19.73 -8.83 14.60
C GLY A 30 20.45 -7.57 14.10
N SER A 31 20.25 -7.19 12.82
CA SER A 31 20.75 -5.91 12.29
C SER A 31 19.84 -4.73 12.63
N ASP A 32 20.24 -3.53 12.26
CA ASP A 32 19.45 -2.29 12.38
C ASP A 32 18.59 -2.01 11.14
N VAL A 33 18.42 -2.96 10.23
CA VAL A 33 17.54 -2.86 9.07
C VAL A 33 16.09 -2.68 9.52
N ARG A 34 15.45 -1.60 9.11
CA ARG A 34 14.11 -1.20 9.53
C ARG A 34 13.03 -1.51 8.50
N GLY A 35 13.41 -1.83 7.28
CA GLY A 35 12.50 -2.16 6.18
C GLY A 35 13.26 -2.59 4.94
N ILE A 36 12.62 -3.40 4.12
CA ILE A 36 13.13 -3.83 2.82
C ILE A 36 12.23 -3.22 1.74
N LEU A 37 12.82 -2.48 0.83
CA LEU A 37 12.15 -1.93 -0.34
C LEU A 37 12.58 -2.73 -1.57
N ALA A 38 11.60 -3.20 -2.34
CA ALA A 38 11.83 -3.99 -3.54
C ALA A 38 10.87 -3.62 -4.67
N GLY A 39 11.09 -4.20 -5.84
CA GLY A 39 10.27 -4.10 -7.03
C GLY A 39 10.06 -5.46 -7.69
N HIS A 40 10.33 -5.57 -9.00
CA HIS A 40 10.34 -6.79 -9.80
C HIS A 40 8.97 -7.41 -10.08
N LEU A 41 8.09 -7.50 -9.07
CA LEU A 41 6.81 -8.21 -9.20
C LEU A 41 5.77 -7.46 -10.03
N HIS A 42 5.97 -6.17 -10.28
CA HIS A 42 5.03 -5.32 -11.01
C HIS A 42 3.60 -5.29 -10.42
N TYR A 43 3.49 -5.45 -9.11
CA TYR A 43 2.28 -5.18 -8.32
C TYR A 43 2.69 -4.84 -6.89
N SER A 44 1.92 -3.98 -6.23
CA SER A 44 2.16 -3.66 -4.82
C SER A 44 1.85 -4.87 -3.95
N THR A 45 2.78 -5.21 -3.07
CA THR A 45 2.56 -6.26 -2.07
C THR A 45 3.42 -6.01 -0.83
N PHE A 46 2.95 -6.50 0.30
CA PHE A 46 3.57 -6.28 1.59
C PHE A 46 3.72 -7.61 2.34
N SER A 47 4.83 -7.75 3.05
CA SER A 47 5.12 -8.96 3.84
C SER A 47 6.09 -8.64 4.96
N THR A 48 6.60 -9.67 5.61
CA THR A 48 7.74 -9.61 6.52
C THR A 48 8.78 -10.64 6.12
N PHE A 49 10.05 -10.31 6.31
CA PHE A 49 11.16 -11.21 6.09
C PHE A 49 12.15 -11.07 7.25
N SER A 50 12.45 -12.17 7.95
CA SER A 50 13.31 -12.17 9.16
C SER A 50 12.91 -11.12 10.21
N GLY A 51 11.60 -10.90 10.39
CA GLY A 51 11.07 -9.91 11.34
C GLY A 51 11.07 -8.47 10.85
N VAL A 52 11.58 -8.20 9.64
CA VAL A 52 11.63 -6.86 9.04
C VAL A 52 10.50 -6.70 8.02
N PRO A 53 9.77 -5.57 8.00
CA PRO A 53 8.74 -5.33 7.01
C PRO A 53 9.33 -5.22 5.59
N VAL A 54 8.62 -5.82 4.62
CA VAL A 54 8.95 -5.77 3.20
C VAL A 54 7.84 -5.04 2.45
N SER A 55 8.21 -4.03 1.69
CA SER A 55 7.33 -3.33 0.76
C SER A 55 7.84 -3.49 -0.66
N VAL A 56 7.01 -4.08 -1.52
CA VAL A 56 7.28 -4.19 -2.96
C VAL A 56 6.42 -3.18 -3.68
N ALA A 57 7.05 -2.30 -4.43
CA ALA A 57 6.36 -1.29 -5.21
C ALA A 57 5.72 -1.88 -6.47
N ALA A 58 4.57 -1.35 -6.87
CA ALA A 58 4.03 -1.54 -8.21
C ALA A 58 4.98 -0.92 -9.25
N ALA A 59 4.75 -1.24 -10.52
CA ALA A 59 5.51 -0.62 -11.61
C ALA A 59 4.79 0.63 -12.14
N ALA A 60 5.57 1.55 -12.69
CA ALA A 60 5.03 2.74 -13.38
C ALA A 60 4.69 2.48 -14.85
N CYS A 61 5.00 1.30 -15.40
CA CYS A 61 4.80 0.99 -16.82
C CYS A 61 3.62 0.06 -17.10
N TYR A 62 3.44 -0.99 -16.29
CA TYR A 62 2.31 -1.92 -16.33
C TYR A 62 2.30 -2.74 -15.04
N ASN A 63 1.14 -3.25 -14.67
CA ASN A 63 1.00 -4.12 -13.51
C ASN A 63 0.58 -5.54 -13.91
N ILE A 64 1.10 -6.53 -13.20
CA ILE A 64 0.74 -7.93 -13.39
C ILE A 64 -0.63 -8.18 -12.75
N ASP A 65 -1.51 -8.85 -13.48
CA ASP A 65 -2.84 -9.20 -13.03
C ASP A 65 -2.81 -10.46 -12.16
N LEU A 66 -3.00 -10.27 -10.85
CA LEU A 66 -3.03 -11.37 -9.87
C LEU A 66 -4.31 -12.22 -9.93
N VAL A 67 -5.36 -11.72 -10.58
CA VAL A 67 -6.69 -12.37 -10.63
C VAL A 67 -7.08 -12.80 -12.04
N GLY A 68 -6.13 -12.83 -12.94
CA GLY A 68 -6.33 -13.32 -14.31
C GLY A 68 -6.76 -14.79 -14.36
N PRO A 69 -7.24 -15.26 -15.54
CA PRO A 69 -7.63 -16.65 -15.71
C PRO A 69 -6.46 -17.60 -15.41
N LYS A 70 -6.74 -18.69 -14.69
CA LYS A 70 -5.71 -19.71 -14.34
C LYS A 70 -5.07 -20.39 -15.57
N THR A 71 -5.67 -20.26 -16.73
CA THR A 71 -5.13 -20.75 -18.01
C THR A 71 -4.08 -19.83 -18.61
N THR A 72 -3.89 -18.64 -18.05
CA THR A 72 -2.92 -17.66 -18.50
C THR A 72 -1.72 -17.68 -17.56
N LEU A 73 -0.54 -17.95 -18.08
CA LEU A 73 0.69 -17.99 -17.30
C LEU A 73 1.03 -16.64 -16.66
N LEU A 74 0.85 -15.56 -17.41
CA LEU A 74 1.05 -14.19 -16.97
C LEU A 74 0.18 -13.27 -17.83
N SER A 75 -0.47 -12.30 -17.18
CA SER A 75 -1.13 -11.19 -17.87
C SER A 75 -0.78 -9.88 -17.18
N ALA A 76 -0.83 -8.79 -17.93
CA ALA A 76 -0.51 -7.46 -17.43
C ALA A 76 -1.60 -6.46 -17.84
N LYS A 77 -1.76 -5.42 -17.02
CA LYS A 77 -2.71 -4.32 -17.22
C LYS A 77 -1.97 -2.99 -17.21
N THR A 78 -2.50 -2.00 -17.91
CA THR A 78 -1.96 -0.64 -17.95
C THR A 78 -2.44 0.22 -16.76
N THR A 79 -3.32 -0.31 -15.92
CA THR A 79 -3.86 0.38 -14.75
C THR A 79 -3.19 -0.10 -13.46
N GLY A 80 -3.30 0.70 -12.39
CA GLY A 80 -2.75 0.37 -11.07
C GLY A 80 -1.27 0.73 -10.94
N SER A 81 -0.76 1.63 -11.78
CA SER A 81 0.59 2.18 -11.63
C SER A 81 0.67 2.99 -10.34
N ALA A 82 1.69 2.71 -9.53
CA ALA A 82 1.85 3.40 -8.25
C ALA A 82 3.32 3.56 -7.85
N ALA A 83 3.58 4.55 -7.01
CA ALA A 83 4.82 4.73 -6.30
C ALA A 83 4.65 4.41 -4.81
N SER A 84 5.70 3.94 -4.16
CA SER A 84 5.70 3.77 -2.71
C SER A 84 6.26 5.02 -2.03
N LEU A 85 5.45 5.66 -1.18
CA LEU A 85 5.88 6.71 -0.28
C LEU A 85 6.26 6.08 1.07
N VAL A 86 7.49 6.30 1.51
CA VAL A 86 8.03 5.72 2.73
C VAL A 86 8.31 6.80 3.76
N HIS A 87 7.59 6.77 4.89
CA HIS A 87 7.83 7.63 6.02
C HIS A 87 8.62 6.88 7.09
N VAL A 88 9.78 7.41 7.46
CA VAL A 88 10.64 6.82 8.49
C VAL A 88 10.53 7.64 9.77
N TYR A 89 9.79 7.10 10.74
CA TYR A 89 9.67 7.68 12.08
C TYR A 89 10.70 7.05 13.04
N PRO A 90 10.97 7.61 14.20
CA PRO A 90 11.90 7.02 15.17
C PRO A 90 11.58 5.54 15.49
N GLU A 91 10.31 5.22 15.74
CA GLU A 91 9.89 3.91 16.23
C GLU A 91 9.29 3.00 15.14
N GLN A 92 8.99 3.53 13.94
CA GLN A 92 8.31 2.78 12.89
C GLN A 92 8.61 3.29 11.50
N VAL A 93 8.39 2.41 10.51
CA VAL A 93 8.39 2.77 9.08
C VAL A 93 6.98 2.56 8.55
N VAL A 94 6.45 3.56 7.85
CA VAL A 94 5.12 3.52 7.25
C VAL A 94 5.26 3.54 5.74
N PHE A 95 4.59 2.61 5.08
CA PHE A 95 4.55 2.50 3.62
C PHE A 95 3.16 2.89 3.14
N SER A 96 3.10 3.81 2.19
CA SER A 96 1.86 4.24 1.55
C SER A 96 1.99 4.09 0.04
N GLU A 97 0.92 3.65 -0.61
CA GLU A 97 0.85 3.60 -2.05
C GLU A 97 0.31 4.93 -2.58
N VAL A 98 0.98 5.50 -3.56
CA VAL A 98 0.57 6.72 -4.27
C VAL A 98 0.26 6.34 -5.71
N PRO A 99 -1.02 6.34 -6.12
CA PRO A 99 -1.41 6.11 -7.51
C PRO A 99 -0.72 7.10 -8.45
N LEU A 100 -0.28 6.62 -9.60
CA LEU A 100 0.31 7.43 -10.68
C LEU A 100 -0.66 7.61 -11.85
N ASP A 101 -1.76 6.87 -11.87
CA ASP A 101 -2.81 7.01 -12.86
C ASP A 101 -3.52 8.36 -12.69
N ASP A 102 -4.02 8.91 -13.79
CA ASP A 102 -4.84 10.13 -13.78
C ASP A 102 -6.23 9.79 -13.20
N VAL A 103 -6.45 10.21 -11.97
CA VAL A 103 -7.68 9.94 -11.21
C VAL A 103 -8.37 11.25 -10.85
N ALA A 104 -9.70 11.29 -10.97
CA ALA A 104 -10.47 12.44 -10.55
C ALA A 104 -10.44 12.60 -9.03
N GLU A 105 -10.26 13.83 -8.55
CA GLU A 105 -10.48 14.15 -7.14
C GLU A 105 -11.99 14.05 -6.85
N ILE A 106 -12.35 13.25 -5.87
CA ILE A 106 -13.75 13.08 -5.44
C ILE A 106 -14.06 13.84 -4.15
N MET A 107 -13.03 14.21 -3.37
CA MET A 107 -13.18 14.92 -2.12
C MET A 107 -11.87 15.60 -1.73
N SER A 108 -11.95 16.83 -1.18
CA SER A 108 -10.83 17.51 -0.55
C SER A 108 -11.29 18.37 0.63
N TYR A 109 -10.40 18.53 1.60
CA TYR A 109 -10.60 19.40 2.76
C TYR A 109 -9.41 20.35 2.91
N ASP A 110 -9.67 21.59 3.22
CA ASP A 110 -8.63 22.60 3.40
C ASP A 110 -8.08 22.66 4.84
N ALA A 111 -7.09 23.51 5.05
CA ALA A 111 -6.49 23.72 6.36
C ALA A 111 -7.48 24.33 7.39
N GLY A 112 -8.49 25.08 6.94
CA GLY A 112 -9.53 25.62 7.81
C GLY A 112 -10.42 24.52 8.40
N TYR A 113 -10.71 23.50 7.60
CA TYR A 113 -11.42 22.32 8.08
C TYR A 113 -10.61 21.55 9.13
N LEU A 114 -9.30 21.39 8.93
CA LEU A 114 -8.41 20.76 9.91
C LEU A 114 -8.47 21.51 11.25
N ALA A 115 -8.34 22.83 11.25
CA ALA A 115 -8.41 23.65 12.47
C ALA A 115 -9.73 23.46 13.22
N THR A 116 -10.84 23.31 12.49
CA THR A 116 -12.16 23.01 13.07
C THR A 116 -12.16 21.67 13.80
N ILE A 117 -11.57 20.62 13.18
CA ILE A 117 -11.47 19.29 13.79
C ILE A 117 -10.52 19.27 15.01
N GLU A 118 -9.42 20.01 14.94
CA GLU A 118 -8.46 20.12 16.05
C GLU A 118 -9.09 20.77 17.29
N ALA A 119 -9.98 21.73 17.10
CA ALA A 119 -10.70 22.41 18.18
C ALA A 119 -11.73 21.51 18.89
N MET A 120 -12.15 20.41 18.28
CA MET A 120 -13.10 19.46 18.87
C MET A 120 -12.46 18.61 19.97
N SER A 121 -13.24 18.29 21.01
CA SER A 121 -12.87 17.27 21.99
C SER A 121 -12.78 15.87 21.35
N PRO A 122 -12.05 14.92 21.96
CA PRO A 122 -12.00 13.54 21.48
C PRO A 122 -13.39 12.88 21.36
N GLN A 123 -14.33 13.25 22.22
CA GLN A 123 -15.71 12.74 22.21
C GLN A 123 -16.48 13.26 21.00
N GLU A 124 -16.37 14.55 20.70
CA GLU A 124 -17.02 15.18 19.54
C GLU A 124 -16.46 14.60 18.23
N ARG A 125 -15.13 14.43 18.12
CA ARG A 125 -14.52 13.79 16.97
C ARG A 125 -15.04 12.36 16.74
N ARG A 126 -15.14 11.55 17.80
CA ARG A 126 -15.74 10.21 17.70
C ARG A 126 -17.21 10.25 17.33
N ALA A 127 -17.98 11.20 17.87
CA ALA A 127 -19.40 11.34 17.54
C ALA A 127 -19.58 11.71 16.07
N MET A 128 -18.72 12.55 15.52
CA MET A 128 -18.78 13.02 14.14
C MET A 128 -18.32 11.94 13.15
N PHE A 129 -17.16 11.32 13.37
CA PHE A 129 -16.51 10.47 12.35
C PHE A 129 -16.70 8.96 12.55
N SER A 130 -17.00 8.50 13.77
CA SER A 130 -17.04 7.04 14.04
C SER A 130 -18.46 6.48 14.21
N LYS A 131 -19.49 7.33 14.30
CA LYS A 131 -20.87 6.85 14.38
C LYS A 131 -21.47 6.79 12.97
N LYS A 132 -21.96 5.61 12.61
CA LYS A 132 -22.56 5.35 11.30
C LYS A 132 -23.72 6.29 10.96
N ASP A 133 -24.47 6.75 11.97
CA ASP A 133 -25.62 7.63 11.86
C ASP A 133 -25.30 9.11 12.15
N SER A 134 -24.02 9.49 12.17
CA SER A 134 -23.62 10.90 12.27
C SER A 134 -24.05 11.70 11.02
N ASP A 135 -24.26 12.99 11.19
CA ASP A 135 -24.63 13.87 10.06
C ASP A 135 -23.53 13.89 8.98
N PHE A 136 -22.27 13.76 9.39
CA PHE A 136 -21.14 13.65 8.49
C PHE A 136 -21.25 12.39 7.61
N ASN A 137 -21.40 11.21 8.20
CA ASN A 137 -21.47 9.96 7.46
C ASN A 137 -22.76 9.85 6.62
N ARG A 138 -23.88 10.41 7.08
CA ARG A 138 -25.12 10.47 6.27
C ARG A 138 -24.98 11.38 5.05
N ALA A 139 -24.24 12.47 5.15
CA ALA A 139 -23.98 13.35 4.02
C ALA A 139 -23.06 12.66 2.98
N ASP A 140 -22.07 11.92 3.44
CA ASP A 140 -21.15 11.14 2.61
C ASP A 140 -21.87 10.01 1.84
N ASP A 141 -22.72 9.24 2.53
CA ASP A 141 -23.56 8.19 1.92
C ASP A 141 -24.49 8.75 0.82
N GLN A 142 -25.02 9.97 0.99
CA GLN A 142 -25.88 10.63 0.00
C GLN A 142 -25.08 11.07 -1.24
N ALA A 143 -23.86 11.57 -1.05
CA ALA A 143 -23.00 11.98 -2.14
C ALA A 143 -22.58 10.80 -3.05
N HIS A 144 -22.39 9.60 -2.47
CA HIS A 144 -21.97 8.39 -3.19
C HIS A 144 -23.14 7.54 -3.73
N SER A 145 -24.37 7.76 -3.30
CA SER A 145 -25.56 7.02 -3.80
C SER A 145 -26.17 7.60 -5.08
N GLY A 146 -25.64 8.72 -5.58
CA GLY A 146 -26.13 9.45 -6.76
C GLY A 146 -25.30 9.28 -8.05
N SER A 147 -24.35 8.33 -8.09
CA SER A 147 -23.46 8.07 -9.24
C SER A 147 -23.69 6.70 -9.86
#